data_b49e723adc3f29b0277153490539cb27
#
_entry.id   b49e723adc3f29b0277153490539cb27
#
_cell.length_a   1.000
_cell.length_b   1.000
_cell.length_c   1.000
_cell.angle_alpha   90.00
_cell.angle_beta   90.00
_cell.angle_gamma   90.00
#
_symmetry.space_group_name_H-M   'P 1'
#
loop_
_entity.id
_entity.type
_entity.pdbx_description
1 polymer ?
#
loop_
_entity_poly.entity_id
_entity_poly.type
_entity_poly.pdbx_seq_one_letter_code
_entity_poly.pdbx_strand_id
1 'polypeptide(L)'
;MEQYIIRGGNPLAGEVEISGAKNAALGILAAAIMTDETVLIENLPDVRDINVLLEAMESIGVKVERITRHAVMMNSAQIGDVSVDYEYIKRIRASYYLIGALLGKYKKAVVPLPGGCNIGSRPIDLHIKGFKALGAKVEIRN
;
A
#
# COMPACT_ATOMS: atom_id res chain seq x y z
N MET A 1 -15.04 -6.30 20.37
CA MET A 1 -15.18 -7.12 19.15
C MET A 1 -16.33 -6.51 18.37
N GLU A 2 -16.10 -6.09 17.11
CA GLU A 2 -17.17 -5.54 16.26
C GLU A 2 -17.90 -6.70 15.61
N GLN A 3 -19.23 -6.61 15.54
CA GLN A 3 -20.05 -7.59 14.83
C GLN A 3 -21.11 -6.88 13.99
N TYR A 4 -21.45 -7.45 12.86
CA TYR A 4 -22.55 -6.99 12.01
C TYR A 4 -23.78 -7.84 12.26
N ILE A 5 -24.91 -7.20 12.54
CA ILE A 5 -26.21 -7.84 12.64
C ILE A 5 -26.99 -7.46 11.38
N ILE A 6 -27.25 -8.45 10.52
CA ILE A 6 -27.91 -8.23 9.24
C ILE A 6 -29.27 -8.91 9.25
N ARG A 7 -30.33 -8.13 8.98
CA ARG A 7 -31.68 -8.63 8.77
C ARG A 7 -32.01 -8.47 7.29
N GLY A 8 -32.10 -9.57 6.59
CA GLY A 8 -32.45 -9.62 5.17
C GLY A 8 -33.96 -9.61 4.92
N GLY A 9 -34.34 -9.86 3.66
CA GLY A 9 -35.75 -10.04 3.24
C GLY A 9 -36.44 -8.76 2.75
N ASN A 10 -35.78 -7.60 2.80
CA ASN A 10 -36.30 -6.36 2.25
C ASN A 10 -35.73 -6.09 0.84
N PRO A 11 -36.56 -5.73 -0.16
CA PRO A 11 -36.08 -5.27 -1.45
C PRO A 11 -35.28 -3.97 -1.27
N LEU A 12 -34.14 -3.88 -1.93
CA LEU A 12 -33.33 -2.67 -1.94
C LEU A 12 -33.63 -1.88 -3.21
N ALA A 13 -33.94 -0.58 -3.06
CA ALA A 13 -34.13 0.36 -4.16
C ALA A 13 -33.48 1.69 -3.81
N GLY A 14 -32.71 2.27 -4.73
CA GLY A 14 -31.99 3.53 -4.51
C GLY A 14 -30.71 3.59 -5.31
N GLU A 15 -30.01 4.71 -5.17
CA GLU A 15 -28.71 4.96 -5.77
C GLU A 15 -27.63 4.98 -4.70
N VAL A 16 -26.47 4.43 -5.02
CA VAL A 16 -25.27 4.42 -4.15
C VAL A 16 -24.11 4.98 -4.92
N GLU A 17 -23.49 6.02 -4.37
CA GLU A 17 -22.23 6.53 -4.91
C GLU A 17 -21.10 5.53 -4.61
N ILE A 18 -20.42 5.05 -5.65
CA ILE A 18 -19.35 4.08 -5.52
C ILE A 18 -18.04 4.79 -5.13
N SER A 19 -17.47 4.40 -4.01
CA SER A 19 -16.16 4.87 -3.58
C SER A 19 -15.03 4.27 -4.44
N GLY A 20 -13.83 4.87 -4.34
CA GLY A 20 -12.64 4.34 -4.98
C GLY A 20 -12.32 2.90 -4.56
N ALA A 21 -11.71 2.14 -5.48
CA ALA A 21 -11.36 0.74 -5.25
C ALA A 21 -10.11 0.62 -4.38
N LYS A 22 -10.20 -0.06 -3.24
CA LYS A 22 -9.08 -0.26 -2.31
C LYS A 22 -7.82 -0.79 -2.99
N ASN A 23 -7.95 -1.85 -3.78
CA ASN A 23 -6.79 -2.50 -4.40
C ASN A 23 -6.13 -1.62 -5.47
N ALA A 24 -6.90 -0.82 -6.21
CA ALA A 24 -6.35 0.16 -7.14
C ALA A 24 -5.62 1.28 -6.38
N ALA A 25 -6.21 1.79 -5.31
CA ALA A 25 -5.62 2.85 -4.49
C ALA A 25 -4.25 2.44 -3.90
N LEU A 26 -4.10 1.18 -3.43
CA LEU A 26 -2.82 0.67 -2.93
C LEU A 26 -1.71 0.73 -3.99
N GLY A 27 -2.02 0.34 -5.23
CA GLY A 27 -1.06 0.42 -6.33
C GLY A 27 -0.75 1.86 -6.76
N ILE A 28 -1.77 2.73 -6.80
CA ILE A 28 -1.63 4.16 -7.16
C ILE A 28 -0.76 4.89 -6.13
N LEU A 29 -1.01 4.68 -4.84
CA LEU A 29 -0.22 5.27 -3.76
C LEU A 29 1.25 4.83 -3.86
N ALA A 30 1.51 3.54 -4.08
CA ALA A 30 2.87 3.06 -4.28
C ALA A 30 3.53 3.68 -5.52
N ALA A 31 2.80 3.84 -6.63
CA ALA A 31 3.31 4.46 -7.84
C ALA A 31 3.65 5.94 -7.64
N ALA A 32 2.95 6.66 -6.77
CA ALA A 32 3.22 8.07 -6.45
C ALA A 32 4.62 8.29 -5.83
N ILE A 33 5.24 7.23 -5.26
CA ILE A 33 6.63 7.30 -4.77
C ILE A 33 7.63 7.53 -5.92
N MET A 34 7.29 7.12 -7.14
CA MET A 34 8.24 7.12 -8.25
C MET A 34 8.54 8.51 -8.83
N THR A 35 7.79 9.54 -8.46
CA THR A 35 8.05 10.93 -8.82
C THR A 35 8.53 11.75 -7.62
N ASP A 36 9.28 12.83 -7.87
CA ASP A 36 9.66 13.84 -6.87
C ASP A 36 8.66 15.01 -6.82
N GLU A 37 7.73 15.04 -7.77
CA GLU A 37 6.67 16.04 -7.82
C GLU A 37 5.61 15.79 -6.76
N THR A 38 4.89 16.83 -6.40
CA THR A 38 3.72 16.72 -5.52
C THR A 38 2.55 16.14 -6.32
N VAL A 39 1.97 15.06 -5.81
CA VAL A 39 0.86 14.33 -6.44
C VAL A 39 -0.39 14.48 -5.57
N LEU A 40 -1.49 14.93 -6.17
CA LEU A 40 -2.81 14.88 -5.55
C LEU A 40 -3.51 13.58 -5.98
N ILE A 41 -3.96 12.80 -5.00
CA ILE A 41 -4.70 11.55 -5.24
C ILE A 41 -6.07 11.70 -4.61
N GLU A 42 -7.10 11.61 -5.43
CA GLU A 42 -8.49 11.77 -5.06
C GLU A 42 -9.25 10.44 -5.14
N ASN A 43 -10.47 10.44 -4.63
CA ASN A 43 -11.35 9.28 -4.59
C ASN A 43 -10.72 8.06 -3.88
N LEU A 44 -9.93 8.31 -2.85
CA LEU A 44 -9.38 7.24 -2.00
C LEU A 44 -10.47 6.68 -1.07
N PRO A 45 -10.62 5.36 -0.96
CA PRO A 45 -11.52 4.80 0.02
C PRO A 45 -10.94 5.00 1.43
N ASP A 46 -11.78 5.44 2.37
CA ASP A 46 -11.40 5.57 3.77
C ASP A 46 -11.47 4.21 4.47
N VAL A 47 -10.44 3.41 4.29
CA VAL A 47 -10.31 2.08 4.87
C VAL A 47 -8.94 1.91 5.54
N ARG A 48 -8.90 1.02 6.54
CA ARG A 48 -7.70 0.78 7.36
C ARG A 48 -6.45 0.51 6.53
N ASP A 49 -6.54 -0.30 5.48
CA ASP A 49 -5.37 -0.67 4.67
C ASP A 49 -4.72 0.55 4.01
N ILE A 50 -5.52 1.52 3.54
CA ILE A 50 -5.03 2.77 2.94
C ILE A 50 -4.33 3.62 3.99
N ASN A 51 -4.92 3.77 5.17
CA ASN A 51 -4.35 4.58 6.24
C ASN A 51 -3.01 3.99 6.72
N VAL A 52 -2.93 2.68 6.93
CA VAL A 52 -1.68 2.01 7.32
C VAL A 52 -0.61 2.11 6.23
N LEU A 53 -0.98 2.06 4.93
CA LEU A 53 -0.02 2.25 3.86
C LEU A 53 0.52 3.68 3.83
N LEU A 54 -0.32 4.68 4.05
CA LEU A 54 0.12 6.09 4.16
C LEU A 54 1.07 6.28 5.35
N GLU A 55 0.75 5.72 6.53
CA GLU A 55 1.64 5.74 7.70
C GLU A 55 3.00 5.08 7.39
N ALA A 56 3.00 3.95 6.69
CA ALA A 56 4.24 3.29 6.26
C ALA A 56 5.07 4.15 5.29
N MET A 57 4.42 4.88 4.40
CA MET A 57 5.08 5.81 3.49
C MET A 57 5.66 7.02 4.23
N GLU A 58 4.94 7.58 5.19
CA GLU A 58 5.44 8.67 6.04
C GLU A 58 6.69 8.23 6.82
N SER A 59 6.71 6.99 7.33
CA SER A 59 7.84 6.44 8.08
C SER A 59 9.16 6.37 7.29
N ILE A 60 9.09 6.30 5.96
CA ILE A 60 10.26 6.31 5.08
C ILE A 60 10.60 7.71 4.52
N GLY A 61 9.81 8.73 4.87
CA GLY A 61 10.07 10.13 4.51
C GLY A 61 9.17 10.71 3.42
N VAL A 62 8.10 10.02 3.02
CA VAL A 62 7.06 10.62 2.16
C VAL A 62 6.31 11.67 2.98
N LYS A 63 6.18 12.87 2.45
CA LYS A 63 5.26 13.86 3.02
C LYS A 63 3.85 13.55 2.56
N VAL A 64 2.94 13.34 3.51
CA VAL A 64 1.52 13.07 3.25
C VAL A 64 0.69 14.14 3.93
N GLU A 65 -0.14 14.81 3.16
CA GLU A 65 -1.11 15.79 3.64
C GLU A 65 -2.51 15.32 3.27
N ARG A 66 -3.34 15.11 4.28
CA ARG A 66 -4.73 14.71 4.06
C ARG A 66 -5.58 15.96 3.78
N ILE A 67 -6.01 16.12 2.54
CA ILE A 67 -6.81 17.26 2.09
C ILE A 67 -8.28 17.06 2.46
N THR A 68 -8.80 15.85 2.25
CA THR A 68 -10.14 15.44 2.66
C THR A 68 -10.11 14.00 3.15
N ARG A 69 -11.26 13.48 3.56
CA ARG A 69 -11.41 12.06 3.91
C ARG A 69 -11.03 11.12 2.75
N HIS A 70 -11.18 11.61 1.51
CA HIS A 70 -11.01 10.83 0.29
C HIS A 70 -9.91 11.37 -0.64
N ALA A 71 -9.08 12.31 -0.16
CA ALA A 71 -8.01 12.90 -0.94
C ALA A 71 -6.76 13.14 -0.09
N VAL A 72 -5.60 12.84 -0.66
CA VAL A 72 -4.29 13.11 -0.06
C VAL A 72 -3.37 13.78 -1.06
N MET A 73 -2.53 14.66 -0.57
CA MET A 73 -1.41 15.22 -1.32
C MET A 73 -0.13 14.55 -0.83
N MET A 74 0.70 14.08 -1.74
CA MET A 74 1.92 13.35 -1.44
C MET A 74 3.12 13.95 -2.13
N ASN A 75 4.27 13.99 -1.45
CA ASN A 75 5.55 14.35 -2.04
C ASN A 75 6.64 13.40 -1.56
N SER A 76 7.32 12.76 -2.49
CA SER A 76 8.30 11.70 -2.26
C SER A 76 9.75 12.11 -2.55
N ALA A 77 10.01 13.43 -2.68
CA ALA A 77 11.35 13.94 -2.99
C ALA A 77 12.37 13.72 -1.85
N GLN A 78 11.91 13.54 -0.61
CA GLN A 78 12.76 13.46 0.59
C GLN A 78 12.76 12.07 1.26
N ILE A 79 12.50 11.01 0.50
CA ILE A 79 12.65 9.65 1.05
C ILE A 79 14.12 9.42 1.41
N GLY A 80 14.38 9.28 2.70
CA GLY A 80 15.74 9.10 3.25
C GLY A 80 16.10 7.63 3.46
N ASP A 81 15.13 6.80 3.81
CA ASP A 81 15.33 5.37 4.04
C ASP A 81 14.41 4.55 3.12
N VAL A 82 14.99 3.55 2.49
CA VAL A 82 14.27 2.58 1.64
C VAL A 82 13.91 1.32 2.41
N SER A 83 13.97 1.37 3.73
CA SER A 83 13.62 0.29 4.66
C SER A 83 12.29 0.61 5.34
N VAL A 84 11.29 -0.20 5.08
CA VAL A 84 9.96 -0.06 5.68
C VAL A 84 9.89 -0.88 6.97
N ASP A 85 9.38 -0.27 8.04
CA ASP A 85 9.27 -0.93 9.35
C ASP A 85 8.25 -2.08 9.31
N TYR A 86 8.62 -3.18 9.97
CA TYR A 86 7.78 -4.36 10.11
C TYR A 86 6.43 -4.09 10.78
N GLU A 87 6.38 -3.14 11.72
CA GLU A 87 5.15 -2.80 12.45
C GLU A 87 4.01 -2.33 11.53
N TYR A 88 4.33 -1.64 10.43
CA TYR A 88 3.34 -1.28 9.43
C TYR A 88 2.99 -2.45 8.52
N ILE A 89 4.02 -3.20 8.10
CA ILE A 89 3.88 -4.26 7.12
C ILE A 89 3.07 -5.44 7.63
N LYS A 90 3.19 -5.80 8.90
CA LYS A 90 2.41 -6.89 9.50
C LYS A 90 0.90 -6.62 9.50
N ARG A 91 0.50 -5.35 9.37
CA ARG A 91 -0.90 -4.92 9.38
C ARG A 91 -1.54 -4.95 8.00
N ILE A 92 -0.75 -4.84 6.94
CA ILE A 92 -1.23 -4.81 5.56
C ILE A 92 -0.38 -5.69 4.65
N ARG A 93 -1.05 -6.36 3.71
CA ARG A 93 -0.37 -7.19 2.70
C ARG A 93 0.16 -6.39 1.50
N ALA A 94 -0.24 -5.13 1.38
CA ALA A 94 0.07 -4.27 0.25
C ALA A 94 1.53 -3.77 0.23
N SER A 95 2.34 -4.14 1.21
CA SER A 95 3.77 -3.82 1.26
C SER A 95 4.56 -4.23 0.02
N TYR A 96 4.11 -5.24 -0.70
CA TYR A 96 4.77 -5.66 -1.95
C TYR A 96 4.83 -4.58 -3.02
N TYR A 97 3.81 -3.71 -3.09
CA TYR A 97 3.80 -2.61 -4.04
C TYR A 97 4.96 -1.65 -3.78
N LEU A 98 5.33 -1.46 -2.50
CA LEU A 98 6.48 -0.62 -2.12
C LEU A 98 7.81 -1.18 -2.62
N ILE A 99 7.97 -2.52 -2.69
CA ILE A 99 9.19 -3.13 -3.23
C ILE A 99 9.44 -2.64 -4.65
N GLY A 100 8.43 -2.73 -5.52
CA GLY A 100 8.55 -2.33 -6.91
C GLY A 100 8.85 -0.84 -7.08
N ALA A 101 8.14 0.01 -6.35
CA ALA A 101 8.30 1.47 -6.42
C ALA A 101 9.68 1.91 -5.91
N LEU A 102 10.10 1.45 -4.74
CA LEU A 102 11.40 1.78 -4.16
C LEU A 102 12.56 1.23 -4.99
N LEU A 103 12.47 -0.03 -5.45
CA LEU A 103 13.49 -0.62 -6.32
C LEU A 103 13.61 0.12 -7.64
N GLY A 104 12.49 0.51 -8.25
CA GLY A 104 12.47 1.27 -9.49
C GLY A 104 13.15 2.63 -9.36
N LYS A 105 12.85 3.38 -8.31
CA LYS A 105 13.36 4.74 -8.08
C LYS A 105 14.79 4.73 -7.50
N TYR A 106 15.01 3.97 -6.43
CA TYR A 106 16.23 4.02 -5.62
C TYR A 106 17.21 2.89 -5.88
N LYS A 107 16.86 1.93 -6.77
CA LYS A 107 17.68 0.74 -7.08
C LYS A 107 17.92 -0.17 -5.86
N LYS A 108 17.21 0.09 -4.78
CA LYS A 108 17.26 -0.66 -3.52
C LYS A 108 15.90 -0.60 -2.83
N ALA A 109 15.50 -1.70 -2.22
CA ALA A 109 14.34 -1.75 -1.34
C ALA A 109 14.58 -2.78 -0.24
N VAL A 110 14.22 -2.47 0.99
CA VAL A 110 14.20 -3.39 2.12
C VAL A 110 12.78 -3.40 2.67
N VAL A 111 12.09 -4.50 2.48
CA VAL A 111 10.69 -4.63 2.90
C VAL A 111 10.51 -5.94 3.64
N PRO A 112 9.99 -5.93 4.86
CA PRO A 112 9.72 -7.14 5.59
C PRO A 112 8.73 -8.04 4.83
N LEU A 113 8.92 -9.34 4.94
CA LEU A 113 7.95 -10.29 4.41
C LEU A 113 6.64 -10.13 5.19
N PRO A 114 5.50 -10.03 4.50
CA PRO A 114 4.23 -9.89 5.18
C PRO A 114 3.92 -11.12 5.98
N GLY A 115 3.46 -10.92 7.18
CA GLY A 115 2.96 -11.98 8.04
C GLY A 115 1.84 -12.76 7.38
N GLY A 116 1.72 -14.03 7.71
CA GLY A 116 0.62 -14.87 7.25
C GLY A 116 -0.72 -14.32 7.73
N CYS A 117 -1.72 -14.34 6.86
CA CYS A 117 -3.10 -14.19 7.29
C CYS A 117 -3.68 -15.57 7.57
N ASN A 118 -4.68 -15.65 8.42
CA ASN A 118 -5.41 -16.89 8.77
C ASN A 118 -6.00 -17.64 7.55
N ILE A 119 -5.94 -17.08 6.35
CA ILE A 119 -6.46 -17.66 5.10
C ILE A 119 -5.37 -18.39 4.28
N GLY A 120 -4.11 -18.39 4.73
CA GLY A 120 -2.99 -19.10 4.10
C GLY A 120 -1.79 -18.22 3.73
N SER A 121 -0.66 -18.87 3.39
CA SER A 121 0.53 -18.18 2.91
C SER A 121 0.29 -17.64 1.51
N ARG A 122 0.75 -16.42 1.25
CA ARG A 122 0.78 -15.86 -0.11
C ARG A 122 2.23 -15.62 -0.49
N PRO A 123 2.83 -16.59 -1.18
CA PRO A 123 4.23 -16.49 -1.58
C PRO A 123 4.41 -15.34 -2.58
N ILE A 124 5.56 -14.63 -2.47
CA ILE A 124 5.99 -13.60 -3.41
C ILE A 124 7.06 -14.11 -4.37
N ASP A 125 7.18 -15.42 -4.49
CA ASP A 125 8.17 -16.13 -5.31
C ASP A 125 8.16 -15.66 -6.77
N LEU A 126 6.98 -15.43 -7.35
CA LEU A 126 6.85 -14.92 -8.71
C LEU A 126 7.38 -13.48 -8.84
N HIS A 127 7.13 -12.61 -7.84
CA HIS A 127 7.69 -11.25 -7.82
C HIS A 127 9.22 -11.32 -7.73
N ILE A 128 9.76 -12.17 -6.83
CA ILE A 128 11.19 -12.38 -6.68
C ILE A 128 11.80 -12.91 -7.98
N LYS A 129 11.16 -13.87 -8.63
CA LYS A 129 11.58 -14.40 -9.93
C LYS A 129 11.63 -13.29 -10.99
N GLY A 130 10.60 -12.46 -11.06
CA GLY A 130 10.55 -11.33 -11.98
C GLY A 130 11.66 -10.31 -11.71
N PHE A 131 11.88 -9.90 -10.48
CA PHE A 131 12.96 -8.97 -10.12
C PHE A 131 14.34 -9.53 -10.46
N LYS A 132 14.59 -10.82 -10.18
CA LYS A 132 15.85 -11.48 -10.55
C LYS A 132 16.05 -11.54 -12.06
N ALA A 133 15.01 -11.82 -12.82
CA ALA A 133 15.06 -11.81 -14.29
C ALA A 133 15.38 -10.43 -14.88
N LEU A 134 14.97 -9.36 -14.17
CA LEU A 134 15.31 -7.97 -14.48
C LEU A 134 16.67 -7.52 -13.93
N GLY A 135 17.46 -8.42 -13.34
CA GLY A 135 18.82 -8.15 -12.88
C GLY A 135 18.93 -7.74 -11.40
N ALA A 136 17.85 -7.76 -10.64
CA ALA A 136 17.92 -7.43 -9.21
C ALA A 136 18.58 -8.56 -8.42
N LYS A 137 19.43 -8.20 -7.44
CA LYS A 137 19.94 -9.12 -6.42
C LYS A 137 18.93 -9.17 -5.28
N VAL A 138 18.46 -10.35 -4.92
CA VAL A 138 17.45 -10.54 -3.88
C VAL A 138 18.02 -11.41 -2.77
N GLU A 139 17.99 -10.89 -1.55
CA GLU A 139 18.33 -11.60 -0.32
C GLU A 139 17.09 -11.71 0.56
N ILE A 140 16.84 -12.88 1.10
CA ILE A 140 15.81 -13.09 2.12
C ILE A 140 16.55 -13.28 3.43
N ARG A 141 16.26 -12.43 4.42
CA ARG A 141 16.80 -12.50 5.76
C ARG A 141 15.70 -12.95 6.72
N ASN A 142 16.01 -13.93 7.56
CA ASN A 142 15.13 -14.41 8.63
C ASN A 142 15.28 -13.53 9.87
#